data_0fffa880f98830d198ac68303994a40b
#
_entry.id   0fffa880f98830d198ac68303994a40b
#
_cell.length_a   1.000
_cell.length_b   1.000
_cell.length_c   1.000
_cell.angle_alpha   90.00
_cell.angle_beta   90.00
_cell.angle_gamma   90.00
#
_symmetry.space_group_name_H-M   'P 1'
#
loop_
_entity.id
_entity.type
_entity.pdbx_description
1 polymer ?
#
loop_
_entity_poly.entity_id
_entity_poly.type
_entity_poly.pdbx_seq_one_letter_code
_entity_poly.pdbx_strand_id
1 'polypeptide(L)'
;MNDLERMQKRLNELALRARYSDSAAFTRFLEPALERAVRAAAAQAEVQIALFGGYEGAERRIAAFYTGDAPQSWEYPLCCLELKWNAKYASPGHRDLLGAVMGLGLERDATGDIAPGAQEGCAYLFAHSDVENYIAMNLESAGRASLRIQKTRMPPALKAPEGISLRVTVSSPRLDSVLAAGLKISRSEAQRLIEGGLVKRNHVEELRGDIHLEDGDLLSVRGHGRMRVEGLDGLTRKGRQAVRLFRYTG
;
A
#
# COMPACT_ATOMS: atom_id res chain seq x y z
N MET A 1 -13.66 -14.43 -20.73
CA MET A 1 -12.46 -13.68 -20.28
C MET A 1 -12.71 -13.32 -18.82
N ASN A 2 -11.91 -13.81 -17.90
CA ASN A 2 -12.04 -13.54 -16.46
C ASN A 2 -11.49 -12.14 -16.15
N ASP A 3 -11.73 -11.63 -14.93
CA ASP A 3 -11.30 -10.28 -14.53
C ASP A 3 -9.77 -10.11 -14.56
N LEU A 4 -9.03 -11.18 -14.24
CA LEU A 4 -7.56 -11.17 -14.27
C LEU A 4 -7.03 -11.05 -15.71
N GLU A 5 -7.64 -11.75 -16.66
CA GLU A 5 -7.28 -11.66 -18.09
C GLU A 5 -7.57 -10.25 -18.64
N ARG A 6 -8.69 -9.65 -18.26
CA ARG A 6 -9.04 -8.26 -18.63
C ARG A 6 -8.02 -7.27 -18.09
N MET A 7 -7.65 -7.42 -16.82
CA MET A 7 -6.65 -6.58 -16.18
C MET A 7 -5.28 -6.72 -16.88
N GLN A 8 -4.83 -7.96 -17.14
CA GLN A 8 -3.56 -8.19 -17.83
C GLN A 8 -3.55 -7.57 -19.22
N LYS A 9 -4.64 -7.72 -19.99
CA LYS A 9 -4.78 -7.10 -21.31
C LYS A 9 -4.65 -5.57 -21.21
N ARG A 10 -5.35 -4.94 -20.27
CA ARG A 10 -5.29 -3.49 -20.05
C ARG A 10 -3.89 -3.02 -19.67
N LEU A 11 -3.18 -3.75 -18.81
CA LEU A 11 -1.79 -3.43 -18.45
C LEU A 11 -0.87 -3.50 -19.67
N ASN A 12 -1.01 -4.53 -20.50
CA ASN A 12 -0.21 -4.69 -21.73
C ASN A 12 -0.51 -3.54 -22.73
N GLU A 13 -1.78 -3.15 -22.90
CA GLU A 13 -2.17 -2.03 -23.76
C GLU A 13 -1.55 -0.71 -23.28
N LEU A 14 -1.55 -0.43 -21.97
CA LEU A 14 -0.92 0.76 -21.39
C LEU A 14 0.60 0.74 -21.58
N ALA A 15 1.25 -0.39 -21.35
CA ALA A 15 2.68 -0.56 -21.55
C ALA A 15 3.08 -0.33 -23.02
N LEU A 16 2.33 -0.90 -23.98
CA LEU A 16 2.54 -0.67 -25.41
C LEU A 16 2.30 0.79 -25.80
N ARG A 17 1.26 1.43 -25.24
CA ARG A 17 1.01 2.85 -25.47
C ARG A 17 2.21 3.70 -25.03
N ALA A 18 2.77 3.45 -23.85
CA ALA A 18 3.96 4.16 -23.37
C ALA A 18 5.19 3.89 -24.25
N ARG A 19 5.31 2.70 -24.84
CA ARG A 19 6.40 2.35 -25.75
C ARG A 19 6.43 3.21 -27.02
N TYR A 20 5.23 3.52 -27.54
CA TYR A 20 5.08 4.24 -28.82
C TYR A 20 4.64 5.70 -28.66
N SER A 21 4.68 6.25 -27.45
CA SER A 21 4.32 7.62 -27.13
C SER A 21 5.43 8.27 -26.33
N ASP A 22 5.63 9.58 -26.53
CA ASP A 22 6.56 10.37 -25.73
C ASP A 22 6.03 10.72 -24.33
N SER A 23 4.83 10.21 -23.97
CA SER A 23 4.19 10.47 -22.68
C SER A 23 4.00 9.21 -21.87
N ALA A 24 4.06 9.32 -20.56
CA ALA A 24 3.75 8.22 -19.65
C ALA A 24 2.28 7.80 -19.75
N ALA A 25 2.04 6.47 -19.63
CA ALA A 25 0.70 5.91 -19.56
C ALA A 25 0.42 5.42 -18.13
N PHE A 26 -0.70 5.88 -17.57
CA PHE A 26 -1.04 5.63 -16.18
C PHE A 26 -2.17 4.60 -16.04
N THR A 27 -2.08 3.76 -15.02
CA THR A 27 -3.20 2.93 -14.56
C THR A 27 -4.14 3.73 -13.67
N ARG A 28 -5.26 3.15 -13.27
CA ARG A 28 -5.97 3.53 -12.04
C ARG A 28 -5.22 2.97 -10.82
N PHE A 29 -5.75 3.20 -9.60
CA PHE A 29 -5.16 2.64 -8.39
C PHE A 29 -5.18 1.11 -8.41
N LEU A 30 -4.04 0.53 -8.20
CA LEU A 30 -3.84 -0.91 -8.18
C LEU A 30 -3.73 -1.42 -6.73
N GLU A 31 -4.22 -2.63 -6.52
CA GLU A 31 -3.91 -3.38 -5.32
C GLU A 31 -2.45 -3.86 -5.36
N PRO A 32 -1.76 -3.93 -4.21
CA PRO A 32 -0.36 -4.35 -4.17
C PRO A 32 -0.10 -5.71 -4.84
N ALA A 33 -1.08 -6.63 -4.80
CA ALA A 33 -0.98 -7.93 -5.44
C ALA A 33 -0.80 -7.86 -6.98
N LEU A 34 -1.22 -6.77 -7.61
CA LEU A 34 -1.12 -6.57 -9.06
C LEU A 34 0.26 -6.04 -9.51
N GLU A 35 1.13 -5.65 -8.59
CA GLU A 35 2.46 -5.10 -8.94
C GLU A 35 3.30 -6.06 -9.79
N ARG A 36 3.21 -7.38 -9.51
CA ARG A 36 3.89 -8.39 -10.33
C ARG A 36 3.39 -8.40 -11.79
N ALA A 37 2.08 -8.25 -11.99
CA ALA A 37 1.49 -8.18 -13.34
C ALA A 37 1.93 -6.90 -14.07
N VAL A 38 2.02 -5.78 -13.37
CA VAL A 38 2.55 -4.50 -13.91
C VAL A 38 4.00 -4.68 -14.38
N ARG A 39 4.86 -5.27 -13.55
CA ARG A 39 6.27 -5.53 -13.92
C ARG A 39 6.39 -6.46 -15.11
N ALA A 40 5.56 -7.49 -15.20
CA ALA A 40 5.55 -8.42 -16.34
C ALA A 40 5.13 -7.70 -17.64
N ALA A 41 4.08 -6.86 -17.60
CA ALA A 41 3.64 -6.08 -18.76
C ALA A 41 4.72 -5.08 -19.22
N ALA A 42 5.41 -4.42 -18.28
CA ALA A 42 6.49 -3.50 -18.57
C ALA A 42 7.69 -4.22 -19.24
N ALA A 43 8.09 -5.36 -18.70
CA ALA A 43 9.17 -6.17 -19.26
C ALA A 43 8.85 -6.65 -20.70
N GLN A 44 7.60 -7.07 -20.96
CA GLN A 44 7.15 -7.50 -22.27
C GLN A 44 7.16 -6.36 -23.31
N ALA A 45 6.82 -5.13 -22.88
CA ALA A 45 6.81 -3.95 -23.73
C ALA A 45 8.16 -3.21 -23.77
N GLU A 46 9.16 -3.65 -23.00
CA GLU A 46 10.46 -2.99 -22.84
C GLU A 46 10.34 -1.53 -22.40
N VAL A 47 9.48 -1.26 -21.41
CA VAL A 47 9.29 0.07 -20.81
C VAL A 47 9.62 0.05 -19.33
N GLN A 48 9.86 1.21 -18.76
CA GLN A 48 10.10 1.40 -17.33
C GLN A 48 8.77 1.58 -16.59
N ILE A 49 8.79 1.37 -15.26
CA ILE A 49 7.65 1.64 -14.39
C ILE A 49 8.06 2.49 -13.19
N ALA A 50 7.13 3.34 -12.78
CA ALA A 50 7.16 4.01 -11.48
C ALA A 50 5.80 3.85 -10.80
N LEU A 51 5.80 3.74 -9.48
CA LEU A 51 4.59 3.52 -8.67
C LEU A 51 4.44 4.66 -7.68
N PHE A 52 3.28 5.32 -7.67
CA PHE A 52 3.00 6.40 -6.75
C PHE A 52 1.56 6.37 -6.27
N GLY A 53 1.33 6.56 -4.97
CA GLY A 53 0.00 6.55 -4.35
C GLY A 53 -0.33 7.84 -3.60
N GLY A 54 0.46 8.92 -3.83
CA GLY A 54 0.24 10.23 -3.22
C GLY A 54 1.10 10.53 -1.99
N TYR A 55 1.66 9.52 -1.34
CA TYR A 55 2.55 9.67 -0.19
C TYR A 55 3.49 8.46 -0.06
N GLU A 56 4.54 8.61 0.73
CA GLU A 56 5.47 7.53 1.02
C GLU A 56 4.80 6.43 1.86
N GLY A 57 4.92 5.19 1.40
CA GLY A 57 4.31 4.03 2.07
C GLY A 57 2.85 3.77 1.69
N ALA A 58 2.33 4.45 0.66
CA ALA A 58 0.99 4.15 0.13
C ALA A 58 0.88 2.69 -0.30
N GLU A 59 -0.20 2.03 0.14
CA GLU A 59 -0.48 0.63 -0.21
C GLU A 59 -1.07 0.54 -1.61
N ARG A 60 -2.05 1.36 -1.94
CA ARG A 60 -2.64 1.44 -3.28
C ARG A 60 -1.93 2.49 -4.10
N ARG A 61 -1.48 2.10 -5.29
CA ARG A 61 -0.63 2.96 -6.12
C ARG A 61 -1.10 2.96 -7.57
N ILE A 62 -0.87 4.07 -8.25
CA ILE A 62 -0.99 4.20 -9.69
C ILE A 62 0.36 3.79 -10.29
N ALA A 63 0.35 2.91 -11.28
CA ALA A 63 1.54 2.61 -12.07
C ALA A 63 1.61 3.54 -13.27
N ALA A 64 2.79 4.10 -13.48
CA ALA A 64 3.16 4.77 -14.72
C ALA A 64 4.05 3.83 -15.54
N PHE A 65 3.70 3.59 -16.80
CA PHE A 65 4.58 3.02 -17.80
C PHE A 65 5.20 4.17 -18.59
N TYR A 66 6.51 4.16 -18.82
CA TYR A 66 7.18 5.26 -19.49
C TYR A 66 8.47 4.82 -20.18
N THR A 67 8.94 5.64 -21.13
CA THR A 67 10.27 5.61 -21.74
C THR A 67 10.97 6.92 -21.42
N GLY A 68 12.28 6.91 -21.21
CA GLY A 68 13.02 8.13 -20.84
C GLY A 68 12.93 8.46 -19.35
N ASP A 69 12.59 9.70 -19.01
CA ASP A 69 12.55 10.18 -17.62
C ASP A 69 11.30 9.71 -16.87
N ALA A 70 11.46 9.38 -15.59
CA ALA A 70 10.35 8.99 -14.74
C ALA A 70 9.39 10.19 -14.52
N PRO A 71 8.05 9.95 -14.59
CA PRO A 71 7.10 11.02 -14.35
C PRO A 71 7.20 11.53 -12.91
N GLN A 72 7.06 12.84 -12.76
CA GLN A 72 7.05 13.50 -11.47
C GLN A 72 5.71 13.27 -10.74
N SER A 73 5.69 13.48 -9.43
CA SER A 73 4.51 13.22 -8.60
C SER A 73 3.25 13.98 -9.04
N TRP A 74 3.40 15.18 -9.59
CA TRP A 74 2.27 16.00 -10.07
C TRP A 74 1.71 15.60 -11.43
N GLU A 75 2.41 14.72 -12.17
CA GLU A 75 1.94 14.21 -13.47
C GLU A 75 0.99 13.02 -13.29
N TYR A 76 0.99 12.39 -12.10
CA TYR A 76 0.06 11.30 -11.82
C TYR A 76 -1.38 11.80 -11.75
N PRO A 77 -2.33 11.07 -12.37
CA PRO A 77 -3.74 11.45 -12.37
C PRO A 77 -4.39 11.12 -11.00
N LEU A 78 -3.84 11.69 -9.94
CA LEU A 78 -4.36 11.52 -8.60
C LEU A 78 -4.60 12.87 -7.92
N CYS A 79 -5.55 12.89 -7.01
CA CYS A 79 -5.87 14.00 -6.14
C CYS A 79 -5.82 13.58 -4.67
N CYS A 80 -5.71 14.55 -3.80
CA CYS A 80 -5.80 14.38 -2.36
C CYS A 80 -6.95 15.23 -1.81
N LEU A 81 -7.88 14.60 -1.12
CA LEU A 81 -9.02 15.23 -0.45
C LEU A 81 -8.83 15.13 1.06
N GLU A 82 -8.85 16.26 1.73
CA GLU A 82 -8.86 16.34 3.18
C GLU A 82 -10.30 16.16 3.68
N LEU A 83 -10.50 15.14 4.52
CA LEU A 83 -11.77 14.79 5.17
C LEU A 83 -11.71 15.29 6.60
N LYS A 84 -12.54 16.27 6.95
CA LYS A 84 -12.60 16.85 8.29
C LYS A 84 -13.93 16.56 8.96
N TRP A 85 -13.88 16.26 10.25
CA TRP A 85 -15.05 16.10 11.11
C TRP A 85 -14.80 16.69 12.50
N ASN A 86 -15.84 16.88 13.28
CA ASN A 86 -15.70 17.32 14.65
C ASN A 86 -15.43 16.13 15.57
N ALA A 87 -14.17 15.99 16.01
CA ALA A 87 -13.71 14.89 16.86
C ALA A 87 -14.42 14.83 18.22
N LYS A 88 -15.00 15.95 18.69
CA LYS A 88 -15.77 15.98 19.94
C LYS A 88 -17.05 15.15 19.87
N TYR A 89 -17.67 15.05 18.69
CA TYR A 89 -18.98 14.41 18.53
C TYR A 89 -18.92 13.05 17.82
N ALA A 90 -17.87 12.80 17.04
CA ALA A 90 -17.72 11.55 16.30
C ALA A 90 -16.26 11.23 16.04
N SER A 91 -15.97 9.95 15.92
CA SER A 91 -14.65 9.44 15.55
C SER A 91 -14.83 8.28 14.55
N PRO A 92 -15.08 8.61 13.25
CA PRO A 92 -15.24 7.58 12.24
C PRO A 92 -13.93 6.83 12.05
N GLY A 93 -14.01 5.50 12.09
CA GLY A 93 -12.86 4.64 11.78
C GLY A 93 -12.62 4.52 10.29
N HIS A 94 -11.51 3.89 9.92
CA HIS A 94 -11.17 3.64 8.51
C HIS A 94 -12.30 2.94 7.75
N ARG A 95 -13.01 1.99 8.40
CA ARG A 95 -14.14 1.26 7.78
C ARG A 95 -15.32 2.16 7.48
N ASP A 96 -15.61 3.12 8.36
CA ASP A 96 -16.72 4.06 8.18
C ASP A 96 -16.42 5.00 7.01
N LEU A 97 -15.19 5.54 6.97
CA LEU A 97 -14.73 6.40 5.87
C LEU A 97 -14.72 5.65 4.53
N LEU A 98 -14.15 4.45 4.49
CA LEU A 98 -14.11 3.63 3.28
C LEU A 98 -15.52 3.24 2.83
N GLY A 99 -16.39 2.84 3.76
CA GLY A 99 -17.78 2.51 3.48
C GLY A 99 -18.56 3.69 2.88
N ALA A 100 -18.35 4.88 3.41
CA ALA A 100 -18.97 6.11 2.88
C ALA A 100 -18.48 6.43 1.46
N VAL A 101 -17.18 6.31 1.20
CA VAL A 101 -16.61 6.53 -0.16
C VAL A 101 -17.15 5.49 -1.15
N MET A 102 -17.20 4.21 -0.76
CA MET A 102 -17.75 3.15 -1.62
C MET A 102 -19.26 3.28 -1.82
N GLY A 103 -19.96 3.82 -0.81
CA GLY A 103 -21.40 4.14 -0.90
C GLY A 103 -21.77 5.15 -2.00
N LEU A 104 -20.78 5.90 -2.49
CA LEU A 104 -20.97 6.79 -3.65
C LEU A 104 -21.08 6.02 -4.99
N GLY A 105 -20.95 4.69 -5.00
CA GLY A 105 -21.00 3.87 -6.21
C GLY A 105 -19.72 3.91 -7.05
N LEU A 106 -18.62 4.38 -6.49
CA LEU A 106 -17.33 4.41 -7.18
C LEU A 106 -16.71 3.03 -7.29
N GLU A 107 -16.05 2.76 -8.41
CA GLU A 107 -15.21 1.56 -8.54
C GLU A 107 -14.01 1.64 -7.58
N ARG A 108 -13.59 0.50 -7.05
CA ARG A 108 -12.53 0.46 -6.04
C ARG A 108 -11.18 0.96 -6.58
N ASP A 109 -10.95 0.85 -7.88
CA ASP A 109 -9.73 1.33 -8.54
C ASP A 109 -9.70 2.86 -8.75
N ALA A 110 -10.84 3.54 -8.60
CA ALA A 110 -10.90 5.00 -8.60
C ALA A 110 -10.36 5.61 -7.30
N THR A 111 -10.17 4.80 -6.25
CA THR A 111 -9.73 5.27 -4.94
C THR A 111 -8.45 4.56 -4.47
N GLY A 112 -7.55 5.35 -3.94
CA GLY A 112 -6.33 4.92 -3.25
C GLY A 112 -6.58 4.63 -1.78
N ASP A 113 -5.64 5.06 -0.95
CA ASP A 113 -5.69 4.89 0.49
C ASP A 113 -6.48 6.01 1.17
N ILE A 114 -6.97 5.71 2.36
CA ILE A 114 -7.44 6.69 3.33
C ILE A 114 -6.43 6.71 4.48
N ALA A 115 -5.64 7.77 4.57
CA ALA A 115 -4.59 7.91 5.56
C ALA A 115 -5.03 8.88 6.70
N PRO A 116 -4.78 8.55 7.96
CA PRO A 116 -5.11 9.44 9.07
C PRO A 116 -4.24 10.71 9.03
N GLY A 117 -4.85 11.87 9.27
CA GLY A 117 -4.12 13.11 9.44
C GLY A 117 -3.40 13.19 10.79
N ALA A 118 -2.38 14.04 10.90
CA ALA A 118 -1.67 14.26 12.16
C ALA A 118 -2.56 14.92 13.23
N GLN A 119 -3.58 15.66 12.81
CA GLN A 119 -4.57 16.28 13.69
C GLN A 119 -5.78 15.36 13.89
N GLU A 120 -6.37 15.40 15.10
CA GLU A 120 -7.65 14.73 15.35
C GLU A 120 -8.76 15.31 14.48
N GLY A 121 -9.70 14.46 14.08
CA GLY A 121 -10.83 14.89 13.25
C GLY A 121 -10.45 15.10 11.79
N CYS A 122 -9.34 14.51 11.32
CA CYS A 122 -8.85 14.68 9.96
C CYS A 122 -8.34 13.34 9.39
N ALA A 123 -8.65 13.10 8.13
CA ALA A 123 -8.05 12.04 7.30
C ALA A 123 -7.85 12.56 5.87
N TYR A 124 -7.01 11.88 5.11
CA TYR A 124 -6.76 12.20 3.70
C TYR A 124 -7.16 11.02 2.84
N LEU A 125 -8.03 11.28 1.87
CA LEU A 125 -8.42 10.34 0.83
C LEU A 125 -7.62 10.65 -0.43
N PHE A 126 -6.89 9.66 -0.92
CA PHE A 126 -6.26 9.70 -2.23
C PHE A 126 -7.22 9.08 -3.25
N ALA A 127 -7.47 9.75 -4.36
CA ALA A 127 -8.38 9.29 -5.38
C ALA A 127 -7.85 9.65 -6.77
N HIS A 128 -8.36 9.00 -7.81
CA HIS A 128 -8.08 9.37 -9.18
C HIS A 128 -8.72 10.74 -9.48
N SER A 129 -8.03 11.59 -10.22
CA SER A 129 -8.43 12.97 -10.44
C SER A 129 -9.79 13.12 -11.16
N ASP A 130 -10.21 12.11 -11.92
CA ASP A 130 -11.52 12.11 -12.62
C ASP A 130 -12.71 12.07 -11.67
N VAL A 131 -12.55 11.54 -10.45
CA VAL A 131 -13.63 11.44 -9.45
C VAL A 131 -13.55 12.51 -8.34
N GLU A 132 -12.55 13.39 -8.39
CA GLU A 132 -12.29 14.40 -7.36
C GLU A 132 -13.53 15.27 -7.06
N ASN A 133 -14.10 15.88 -8.10
CA ASN A 133 -15.26 16.76 -7.96
C ASN A 133 -16.48 16.00 -7.45
N TYR A 134 -16.68 14.78 -7.96
CA TYR A 134 -17.81 13.95 -7.57
C TYR A 134 -17.76 13.61 -6.08
N ILE A 135 -16.61 13.19 -5.58
CA ILE A 135 -16.42 12.89 -4.15
C ILE A 135 -16.61 14.15 -3.31
N ALA A 136 -15.98 15.28 -3.72
CA ALA A 136 -16.05 16.53 -2.96
C ALA A 136 -17.50 17.07 -2.82
N MET A 137 -18.36 16.80 -3.79
CA MET A 137 -19.75 17.26 -3.79
C MET A 137 -20.73 16.31 -3.10
N ASN A 138 -20.41 15.01 -3.05
CA ASN A 138 -21.39 13.99 -2.63
C ASN A 138 -21.00 13.26 -1.34
N LEU A 139 -19.75 13.37 -0.86
CA LEU A 139 -19.34 12.74 0.39
C LEU A 139 -19.65 13.66 1.58
N GLU A 140 -20.81 13.50 2.19
CA GLU A 140 -21.31 14.38 3.26
C GLU A 140 -21.10 13.81 4.66
N SER A 141 -21.01 12.49 4.79
CA SER A 141 -20.93 11.83 6.10
C SER A 141 -20.22 10.49 6.05
N ALA A 142 -19.68 10.04 7.19
CA ALA A 142 -19.17 8.70 7.40
C ALA A 142 -19.62 8.19 8.77
N GLY A 143 -20.41 7.12 8.79
CA GLY A 143 -21.09 6.68 10.02
C GLY A 143 -21.95 7.80 10.60
N ARG A 144 -21.62 8.23 11.81
CA ARG A 144 -22.32 9.34 12.50
C ARG A 144 -21.65 10.70 12.33
N ALA A 145 -20.50 10.76 11.65
CA ALA A 145 -19.74 11.98 11.47
C ALA A 145 -20.20 12.71 10.21
N SER A 146 -20.58 13.99 10.33
CA SER A 146 -20.66 14.88 9.19
C SER A 146 -19.26 15.25 8.74
N LEU A 147 -19.01 15.18 7.44
CA LEU A 147 -17.71 15.45 6.84
C LEU A 147 -17.71 16.80 6.13
N ARG A 148 -16.58 17.51 6.25
CA ARG A 148 -16.25 18.64 5.37
C ARG A 148 -15.09 18.20 4.49
N ILE A 149 -15.29 18.27 3.18
CA ILE A 149 -14.29 17.86 2.19
C ILE A 149 -13.58 19.09 1.65
N GLN A 150 -12.25 19.07 1.67
CA GLN A 150 -11.42 20.13 1.09
C GLN A 150 -10.42 19.51 0.12
N LYS A 151 -10.30 20.10 -1.08
CA LYS A 151 -9.25 19.72 -2.01
C LYS A 151 -7.90 20.22 -1.50
N THR A 152 -6.89 19.38 -1.56
CA THR A 152 -5.53 19.74 -1.23
C THR A 152 -4.56 19.20 -2.27
N ARG A 153 -3.54 19.97 -2.62
CA ARG A 153 -2.55 19.55 -3.62
C ARG A 153 -1.58 18.52 -3.06
N MET A 154 -1.18 18.74 -1.80
CA MET A 154 -0.27 17.82 -1.09
C MET A 154 -0.81 17.65 0.32
N PRO A 155 -0.82 16.45 0.87
CA PRO A 155 -1.23 16.26 2.24
C PRO A 155 -0.25 17.00 3.15
N PRO A 156 -0.71 17.79 4.10
CA PRO A 156 0.11 18.21 5.23
C PRO A 156 0.52 16.93 6.00
N ALA A 157 1.25 17.05 7.06
CA ALA A 157 1.77 15.89 7.77
C ALA A 157 0.70 14.80 8.04
N LEU A 158 0.90 13.61 7.51
CA LEU A 158 0.14 12.43 7.86
C LEU A 158 0.51 11.99 9.28
N LYS A 159 -0.41 11.33 9.98
CA LYS A 159 -0.08 10.67 11.23
C LYS A 159 0.96 9.60 10.96
N ALA A 160 2.10 9.69 11.64
CA ALA A 160 3.11 8.65 11.56
C ALA A 160 2.49 7.30 12.01
N PRO A 161 2.82 6.19 11.36
CA PRO A 161 2.31 4.90 11.78
C PRO A 161 2.72 4.62 13.23
N GLU A 162 1.75 4.23 14.05
CA GLU A 162 2.02 3.84 15.43
C GLU A 162 2.61 2.44 15.46
N GLY A 163 3.70 2.28 16.20
CA GLY A 163 4.38 1.01 16.29
C GLY A 163 5.67 1.08 17.10
N ILE A 164 6.34 -0.03 17.14
CA ILE A 164 7.63 -0.18 17.85
C ILE A 164 8.70 -0.70 16.89
N SER A 165 9.86 -0.05 16.88
CA SER A 165 11.03 -0.55 16.19
C SER A 165 11.68 -1.65 17.03
N LEU A 166 11.95 -2.78 16.40
CA LEU A 166 12.56 -3.96 16.98
C LEU A 166 13.86 -4.28 16.23
N ARG A 167 14.91 -4.63 16.95
CA ARG A 167 16.12 -5.19 16.36
C ARG A 167 16.24 -6.65 16.75
N VAL A 168 16.16 -7.55 15.77
CA VAL A 168 16.28 -8.99 15.97
C VAL A 168 17.51 -9.53 15.26
N THR A 169 17.98 -10.71 15.66
CA THR A 169 19.10 -11.39 15.01
C THR A 169 18.69 -12.81 14.63
N VAL A 170 18.88 -13.17 13.38
CA VAL A 170 18.50 -14.48 12.80
C VAL A 170 19.72 -15.12 12.13
N SER A 171 19.68 -16.42 11.90
CA SER A 171 20.74 -17.12 11.16
C SER A 171 20.76 -16.72 9.67
N SER A 172 19.59 -16.47 9.12
CA SER A 172 19.37 -15.95 7.78
C SER A 172 18.09 -15.14 7.75
N PRO A 173 17.90 -14.17 6.82
CA PRO A 173 16.70 -13.33 6.76
C PRO A 173 15.51 -14.08 6.13
N ARG A 174 15.33 -15.35 6.49
CA ARG A 174 14.19 -16.16 6.03
C ARG A 174 12.91 -15.72 6.74
N LEU A 175 11.78 -15.81 6.04
CA LEU A 175 10.46 -15.45 6.55
C LEU A 175 10.15 -16.15 7.88
N ASP A 176 10.35 -17.49 7.97
CA ASP A 176 10.10 -18.27 9.20
C ASP A 176 10.92 -17.76 10.38
N SER A 177 12.18 -17.42 10.15
CA SER A 177 13.13 -16.99 11.20
C SER A 177 12.84 -15.56 11.66
N VAL A 178 12.58 -14.65 10.72
CA VAL A 178 12.27 -13.24 11.02
C VAL A 178 10.92 -13.13 11.70
N LEU A 179 9.91 -13.89 11.22
CA LEU A 179 8.58 -13.92 11.80
C LEU A 179 8.61 -14.42 13.25
N ALA A 180 9.31 -15.54 13.51
CA ALA A 180 9.49 -16.08 14.86
C ALA A 180 10.13 -15.08 15.81
N ALA A 181 11.20 -14.41 15.36
CA ALA A 181 11.93 -13.42 16.17
C ALA A 181 11.08 -12.15 16.40
N GLY A 182 10.41 -11.64 15.38
CA GLY A 182 9.59 -10.41 15.43
C GLY A 182 8.33 -10.57 16.29
N LEU A 183 7.68 -11.73 16.24
CA LEU A 183 6.49 -12.05 17.04
C LEU A 183 6.82 -12.64 18.41
N LYS A 184 8.08 -13.01 18.66
CA LYS A 184 8.54 -13.72 19.88
C LYS A 184 7.83 -15.07 20.07
N ILE A 185 7.67 -15.82 18.99
CA ILE A 185 7.10 -17.17 18.97
C ILE A 185 8.16 -18.19 18.55
N SER A 186 7.85 -19.47 18.67
CA SER A 186 8.75 -20.54 18.20
C SER A 186 8.81 -20.57 16.68
N ARG A 187 9.91 -21.06 16.10
CA ARG A 187 10.07 -21.21 14.66
C ARG A 187 9.04 -22.21 14.08
N SER A 188 8.72 -23.26 14.83
CA SER A 188 7.68 -24.23 14.45
C SER A 188 6.29 -23.59 14.42
N GLU A 189 6.00 -22.65 15.31
CA GLU A 189 4.76 -21.89 15.30
C GLU A 189 4.69 -20.91 14.12
N ALA A 190 5.77 -20.19 13.84
CA ALA A 190 5.87 -19.35 12.65
C ALA A 190 5.66 -20.16 11.37
N GLN A 191 6.25 -21.34 11.27
CA GLN A 191 6.06 -22.25 10.13
C GLN A 191 4.59 -22.68 9.98
N ARG A 192 3.91 -23.03 11.08
CA ARG A 192 2.47 -23.36 11.04
C ARG A 192 1.59 -22.20 10.57
N LEU A 193 1.91 -20.95 10.98
CA LEU A 193 1.19 -19.75 10.51
C LEU A 193 1.37 -19.57 9.01
N ILE A 194 2.57 -19.76 8.49
CA ILE A 194 2.90 -19.65 7.07
C ILE A 194 2.18 -20.72 6.27
N GLU A 195 2.34 -21.99 6.61
CA GLU A 195 1.71 -23.13 5.93
C GLU A 195 0.17 -23.09 6.01
N GLY A 196 -0.37 -22.50 7.07
CA GLY A 196 -1.81 -22.27 7.25
C GLY A 196 -2.40 -21.11 6.46
N GLY A 197 -1.61 -20.42 5.60
CA GLY A 197 -2.07 -19.28 4.79
C GLY A 197 -2.42 -18.03 5.62
N LEU A 198 -1.90 -17.94 6.85
CA LEU A 198 -2.18 -16.82 7.76
C LEU A 198 -1.18 -15.67 7.62
N VAL A 199 -0.17 -15.84 6.76
CA VAL A 199 0.90 -14.87 6.51
C VAL A 199 0.81 -14.34 5.09
N LYS A 200 0.83 -13.01 4.96
CA LYS A 200 0.98 -12.33 3.67
C LYS A 200 2.29 -11.55 3.67
N ARG A 201 3.04 -11.67 2.57
CA ARG A 201 4.17 -10.81 2.25
C ARG A 201 3.73 -9.83 1.16
N ASN A 202 3.85 -8.54 1.42
CA ASN A 202 3.46 -7.49 0.47
C ASN A 202 2.03 -7.71 -0.07
N HIS A 203 1.09 -8.05 0.85
CA HIS A 203 -0.34 -8.31 0.61
C HIS A 203 -0.67 -9.61 -0.13
N VAL A 204 0.32 -10.36 -0.61
CA VAL A 204 0.15 -11.67 -1.26
C VAL A 204 0.36 -12.77 -0.21
N GLU A 205 -0.50 -13.79 -0.22
CA GLU A 205 -0.35 -14.97 0.62
C GLU A 205 0.98 -15.66 0.32
N GLU A 206 1.73 -15.98 1.38
CA GLU A 206 3.01 -16.66 1.26
C GLU A 206 2.97 -17.95 2.09
N LEU A 207 3.20 -19.07 1.43
CA LEU A 207 3.18 -20.40 2.03
C LEU A 207 4.59 -20.97 2.28
N ARG A 208 5.62 -20.29 1.79
CA ARG A 208 7.01 -20.74 1.89
C ARG A 208 7.75 -19.98 2.97
N GLY A 209 8.11 -20.67 4.05
CA GLY A 209 8.87 -20.09 5.15
C GLY A 209 10.35 -19.86 4.84
N ASP A 210 10.88 -20.49 3.80
CA ASP A 210 12.29 -20.45 3.40
C ASP A 210 12.67 -19.26 2.51
N ILE A 211 11.71 -18.46 2.07
CA ILE A 211 11.98 -17.26 1.26
C ILE A 211 12.80 -16.24 2.06
N HIS A 212 13.71 -15.55 1.38
CA HIS A 212 14.45 -14.44 1.96
C HIS A 212 13.63 -13.15 1.87
N LEU A 213 13.62 -12.42 2.98
CA LEU A 213 13.02 -11.10 3.06
C LEU A 213 14.02 -10.03 2.61
N GLU A 214 13.46 -8.94 2.10
CA GLU A 214 14.17 -7.77 1.62
C GLU A 214 13.77 -6.52 2.40
N ASP A 215 14.57 -5.47 2.29
CA ASP A 215 14.25 -4.17 2.89
C ASP A 215 12.93 -3.64 2.31
N GLY A 216 12.06 -3.17 3.18
CA GLY A 216 10.72 -2.68 2.81
C GLY A 216 9.62 -3.75 2.82
N ASP A 217 9.94 -5.05 2.93
CA ASP A 217 8.91 -6.10 2.99
C ASP A 217 7.92 -5.87 4.12
N LEU A 218 6.62 -5.90 3.76
CA LEU A 218 5.52 -5.83 4.70
C LEU A 218 4.95 -7.22 4.96
N LEU A 219 5.02 -7.65 6.21
CA LEU A 219 4.46 -8.92 6.68
C LEU A 219 3.14 -8.65 7.41
N SER A 220 2.05 -9.25 6.96
CA SER A 220 0.75 -9.21 7.64
C SER A 220 0.42 -10.61 8.15
N VAL A 221 0.21 -10.74 9.44
CA VAL A 221 -0.03 -12.03 10.10
C VAL A 221 -1.38 -12.00 10.79
N ARG A 222 -2.28 -12.85 10.35
CA ARG A 222 -3.64 -12.92 10.90
C ARG A 222 -3.59 -13.26 12.40
N GLY A 223 -4.20 -12.40 13.23
CA GLY A 223 -4.21 -12.52 14.69
C GLY A 223 -2.98 -11.95 15.41
N HIS A 224 -1.92 -11.54 14.67
CA HIS A 224 -0.68 -11.00 15.25
C HIS A 224 -0.33 -9.58 14.77
N GLY A 225 -1.08 -9.03 13.80
CA GLY A 225 -0.86 -7.69 13.26
C GLY A 225 0.12 -7.65 12.08
N ARG A 226 0.75 -6.48 11.89
CA ARG A 226 1.65 -6.23 10.77
C ARG A 226 3.05 -5.85 11.24
N MET A 227 4.06 -6.19 10.45
CA MET A 227 5.44 -5.72 10.65
C MET A 227 6.10 -5.43 9.31
N ARG A 228 6.96 -4.41 9.27
CA ARG A 228 7.78 -4.07 8.10
C ARG A 228 9.24 -4.37 8.39
N VAL A 229 9.95 -4.90 7.42
CA VAL A 229 11.40 -4.99 7.42
C VAL A 229 11.95 -3.60 7.08
N GLU A 230 12.54 -2.90 8.06
CA GLU A 230 13.13 -1.58 7.85
C GLU A 230 14.55 -1.66 7.30
N GLY A 231 15.23 -2.77 7.52
CA GLY A 231 16.58 -2.98 6.98
C GLY A 231 17.24 -4.26 7.44
N LEU A 232 18.14 -4.75 6.60
CA LEU A 232 19.04 -5.86 6.85
C LEU A 232 20.44 -5.30 7.16
N ASP A 233 20.79 -5.14 8.45
CA ASP A 233 21.96 -4.37 8.93
C ASP A 233 23.30 -5.13 8.86
N GLY A 234 23.40 -6.18 8.05
CA GLY A 234 24.62 -6.97 7.96
C GLY A 234 24.79 -8.02 9.06
N LEU A 235 25.94 -8.66 9.09
CA LEU A 235 26.23 -9.77 10.00
C LEU A 235 26.78 -9.27 11.35
N THR A 236 26.29 -9.88 12.42
CA THR A 236 26.86 -9.70 13.76
C THR A 236 28.22 -10.40 13.86
N ARG A 237 29.01 -10.10 14.93
CA ARG A 237 30.29 -10.79 15.21
C ARG A 237 30.17 -12.32 15.27
N LYS A 238 28.98 -12.86 15.53
CA LYS A 238 28.68 -14.31 15.58
C LYS A 238 28.11 -14.83 14.24
N GLY A 239 28.27 -14.09 13.14
CA GLY A 239 27.80 -14.50 11.81
C GLY A 239 26.27 -14.53 11.62
N ARG A 240 25.50 -13.88 12.52
CA ARG A 240 24.03 -13.82 12.41
C ARG A 240 23.62 -12.52 11.74
N GLN A 241 22.58 -12.59 10.91
CA GLN A 241 21.97 -11.43 10.26
C GLN A 241 21.20 -10.58 11.28
N ALA A 242 21.54 -9.30 11.39
CA ALA A 242 20.74 -8.33 12.14
C ALA A 242 19.63 -7.78 11.23
N VAL A 243 18.40 -7.72 11.75
CA VAL A 243 17.21 -7.25 11.03
C VAL A 243 16.52 -6.19 11.88
N ARG A 244 16.24 -5.03 11.28
CA ARG A 244 15.38 -4.00 11.87
C ARG A 244 13.95 -4.22 11.39
N LEU A 245 13.03 -4.25 12.33
CA LEU A 245 11.60 -4.44 12.08
C LEU A 245 10.83 -3.29 12.71
N PHE A 246 9.82 -2.80 12.00
CA PHE A 246 8.79 -1.94 12.59
C PHE A 246 7.51 -2.75 12.75
N ARG A 247 7.07 -2.94 13.99
CA ARG A 247 5.82 -3.64 14.29
C ARG A 247 4.72 -2.62 14.57
N TYR A 248 3.68 -2.64 13.76
CA TYR A 248 2.51 -1.77 13.90
C TYR A 248 1.70 -2.15 15.14
N THR A 249 1.18 -1.17 15.87
CA THR A 249 0.38 -1.33 17.09
C THR A 249 -1.09 -0.92 16.91
N GLY A 250 -1.50 -0.55 15.71
CA GLY A 250 -2.87 -0.16 15.38
C GLY A 250 -3.49 -1.03 14.30
#